data_c8f27f5aa5f02c70972bf65cd9de15de
#
_entry.id   c8f27f5aa5f02c70972bf65cd9de15de
#
_cell.length_a   1.000
_cell.length_b   1.000
_cell.length_c   1.000
_cell.angle_alpha   90.00
_cell.angle_beta   90.00
_cell.angle_gamma   90.00
#
_symmetry.space_group_name_H-M   'P 1'
#
loop_
_entity.id
_entity.type
_entity.pdbx_description
1 polymer ?
#
loop_
_entity_poly.entity_id
_entity_poly.type
_entity_poly.pdbx_seq_one_letter_code
_entity_poly.pdbx_strand_id
1 'polypeptide(L)'
;MSMHLLACGPGWRVEDVVCSAGPHNRPFEEQHDLVCVAAVTRGTFEYRTPDGRATLVPGALMLGNPGACFECGHEHGVGDRCLSFHFDPGFFEEIVASVPRARRMTFTMPRLSPSEALLPVISAAEVAEDDLGFEEAALRVPAAAVTVERGAGEAVRNLQHEKSGD
;
A
#
# COMPACT_ATOMS: atom_id res chain seq x y z
N MET A 1 0.19 -18.02 -6.16
CA MET A 1 0.67 -16.62 -6.24
C MET A 1 1.93 -16.59 -7.07
N SER A 2 2.04 -15.68 -8.01
CA SER A 2 3.28 -15.42 -8.78
C SER A 2 3.70 -13.97 -8.56
N MET A 3 5.01 -13.75 -8.46
CA MET A 3 5.63 -12.42 -8.33
C MET A 3 6.63 -12.26 -9.47
N HIS A 4 6.55 -11.14 -10.16
CA HIS A 4 7.45 -10.81 -11.26
C HIS A 4 8.09 -9.46 -11.00
N LEU A 5 9.41 -9.42 -10.86
CA LEU A 5 10.16 -8.17 -10.70
C LEU A 5 10.06 -7.36 -12.00
N LEU A 6 9.57 -6.14 -11.89
CA LEU A 6 9.46 -5.19 -13.01
C LEU A 6 10.67 -4.28 -13.08
N ALA A 7 11.07 -3.70 -11.95
CA ALA A 7 12.23 -2.84 -11.84
C ALA A 7 12.76 -2.80 -10.41
N CYS A 8 14.01 -2.44 -10.24
CA CYS A 8 14.61 -2.19 -8.92
C CYS A 8 15.74 -1.17 -9.02
N GLY A 9 15.99 -0.51 -7.90
CA GLY A 9 17.11 0.39 -7.72
C GLY A 9 17.62 0.35 -6.27
N PRO A 10 18.58 1.21 -5.92
CA PRO A 10 19.09 1.27 -4.55
C PRO A 10 17.96 1.57 -3.56
N GLY A 11 17.63 0.60 -2.71
CA GLY A 11 16.65 0.74 -1.65
C GLY A 11 15.17 0.59 -2.06
N TRP A 12 14.87 0.24 -3.33
CA TRP A 12 13.50 0.00 -3.78
C TRP A 12 13.38 -1.11 -4.83
N ARG A 13 12.22 -1.74 -4.90
CA ARG A 13 11.83 -2.62 -6.00
C ARG A 13 10.33 -2.52 -6.27
N VAL A 14 9.94 -2.83 -7.51
CA VAL A 14 8.56 -2.88 -7.98
C VAL A 14 8.28 -4.27 -8.56
N GLU A 15 7.22 -4.89 -8.10
CA GLU A 15 6.83 -6.24 -8.48
C GLU A 15 5.37 -6.28 -8.95
N ASP A 16 5.11 -7.04 -10.01
CA ASP A 16 3.77 -7.44 -10.43
C ASP A 16 3.40 -8.72 -9.67
N VAL A 17 2.45 -8.62 -8.78
CA VAL A 17 1.99 -9.72 -7.93
C VAL A 17 0.62 -10.17 -8.40
N VAL A 18 0.52 -11.43 -8.84
CA VAL A 18 -0.73 -12.04 -9.30
C VAL A 18 -1.08 -13.20 -8.37
N CYS A 19 -2.21 -13.10 -7.73
CA CYS A 19 -2.79 -14.16 -6.92
C CYS A 19 -3.93 -14.84 -7.70
N SER A 20 -3.97 -16.16 -7.66
CA SER A 20 -5.06 -16.97 -8.25
C SER A 20 -5.90 -17.68 -7.19
N ALA A 21 -5.71 -17.35 -5.91
CA ALA A 21 -6.47 -17.92 -4.81
C ALA A 21 -7.95 -17.54 -4.88
N GLY A 22 -8.79 -18.39 -4.36
CA GLY A 22 -10.25 -18.20 -4.31
C GLY A 22 -10.82 -18.61 -2.95
N PRO A 23 -12.15 -18.65 -2.80
CA PRO A 23 -12.83 -18.90 -1.52
C PRO A 23 -12.49 -20.24 -0.85
N HIS A 24 -12.00 -21.21 -1.62
CA HIS A 24 -11.62 -22.53 -1.12
C HIS A 24 -10.17 -22.63 -0.65
N ASN A 25 -9.36 -21.59 -0.91
CA ASN A 25 -7.99 -21.54 -0.44
C ASN A 25 -7.96 -21.02 0.99
N ARG A 26 -7.21 -21.71 1.85
CA ARG A 26 -6.98 -21.22 3.21
C ARG A 26 -5.95 -20.10 3.19
N PRO A 27 -6.25 -18.94 3.79
CA PRO A 27 -5.23 -17.94 4.04
C PRO A 27 -4.10 -18.54 4.88
N PHE A 28 -2.88 -18.07 4.66
CA PHE A 28 -1.73 -18.36 5.49
C PHE A 28 -1.06 -17.06 5.89
N GLU A 29 -0.42 -17.08 7.04
CA GLU A 29 0.28 -15.92 7.57
C GLU A 29 1.55 -15.68 6.76
N GLU A 30 1.75 -14.43 6.37
CA GLU A 30 2.94 -13.90 5.74
C GLU A 30 3.51 -12.76 6.59
N GLN A 31 4.72 -12.32 6.30
CA GLN A 31 5.35 -11.20 6.98
C GLN A 31 5.99 -10.27 5.97
N HIS A 32 5.78 -8.96 6.15
CA HIS A 32 6.48 -7.95 5.37
C HIS A 32 7.96 -7.90 5.76
N ASP A 33 8.86 -8.10 4.82
CA ASP A 33 10.30 -7.94 5.00
C ASP A 33 10.74 -6.47 4.95
N LEU A 34 10.04 -5.66 4.15
CA LEU A 34 10.30 -4.26 3.88
C LEU A 34 9.03 -3.42 4.08
N VAL A 35 9.16 -2.10 4.02
CA VAL A 35 8.00 -1.23 3.86
C VAL A 35 7.33 -1.58 2.52
N CYS A 36 6.04 -1.84 2.55
CA CYS A 36 5.27 -2.23 1.39
C CYS A 36 4.12 -1.25 1.13
N VAL A 37 4.01 -0.80 -0.12
CA VAL A 37 2.83 -0.10 -0.63
C VAL A 37 2.40 -0.82 -1.89
N ALA A 38 1.25 -1.50 -1.87
CA ALA A 38 0.78 -2.23 -3.03
C ALA A 38 -0.52 -1.65 -3.56
N ALA A 39 -0.51 -1.24 -4.83
CA ALA A 39 -1.67 -0.75 -5.54
C ALA A 39 -2.47 -1.93 -6.12
N VAL A 40 -3.71 -2.07 -5.70
CA VAL A 40 -4.61 -3.09 -6.27
C VAL A 40 -5.07 -2.62 -7.64
N THR A 41 -4.71 -3.38 -8.67
CA THR A 41 -5.06 -3.08 -10.06
C THR A 41 -6.24 -3.91 -10.55
N ARG A 42 -6.45 -5.10 -9.98
CA ARG A 42 -7.54 -6.01 -10.33
C ARG A 42 -7.91 -6.93 -9.19
N GLY A 43 -9.17 -7.34 -9.14
CA GLY A 43 -9.69 -8.27 -8.13
C GLY A 43 -9.98 -7.61 -6.79
N THR A 44 -10.34 -8.42 -5.82
CA THR A 44 -10.72 -7.97 -4.47
C THR A 44 -10.31 -9.03 -3.46
N PHE A 45 -9.72 -8.62 -2.36
CA PHE A 45 -9.32 -9.52 -1.28
C PHE A 45 -9.42 -8.86 0.10
N GLU A 46 -9.51 -9.70 1.13
CA GLU A 46 -9.42 -9.27 2.53
C GLU A 46 -7.96 -9.28 2.97
N TYR A 47 -7.51 -8.17 3.51
CA TYR A 47 -6.20 -8.01 4.13
C TYR A 47 -6.37 -7.91 5.64
N ARG A 48 -5.77 -8.83 6.37
CA ARG A 48 -5.86 -8.95 7.82
C ARG A 48 -4.50 -8.77 8.45
N THR A 49 -4.42 -7.89 9.43
CA THR A 49 -3.23 -7.61 10.22
C THR A 49 -3.60 -7.61 11.69
N PRO A 50 -2.62 -7.66 12.63
CA PRO A 50 -2.90 -7.45 14.06
C PRO A 50 -3.62 -6.13 14.36
N ASP A 51 -3.41 -5.09 13.53
CA ASP A 51 -3.99 -3.76 13.70
C ASP A 51 -5.38 -3.62 13.07
N GLY A 52 -5.86 -4.62 12.33
CA GLY A 52 -7.19 -4.58 11.74
C GLY A 52 -7.37 -5.40 10.48
N ARG A 53 -8.59 -5.29 9.94
CA ARG A 53 -9.02 -5.95 8.69
C ARG A 53 -9.47 -4.89 7.70
N ALA A 54 -9.17 -5.10 6.43
CA ALA A 54 -9.58 -4.22 5.35
C ALA A 54 -9.90 -5.02 4.08
N THR A 55 -10.99 -4.67 3.42
CA THR A 55 -11.26 -5.14 2.06
C THR A 55 -10.52 -4.24 1.08
N LEU A 56 -9.72 -4.84 0.21
CA LEU A 56 -8.97 -4.17 -0.83
C LEU A 56 -9.63 -4.36 -2.18
N VAL A 57 -9.78 -3.27 -2.91
CA VAL A 57 -10.45 -3.19 -4.22
C VAL A 57 -9.56 -2.43 -5.19
N PRO A 58 -9.78 -2.51 -6.52
CA PRO A 58 -9.01 -1.73 -7.49
C PRO A 58 -8.96 -0.23 -7.15
N GLY A 59 -7.77 0.35 -7.23
CA GLY A 59 -7.49 1.74 -6.84
C GLY A 59 -7.21 1.96 -5.35
N ALA A 60 -7.34 0.94 -4.51
CA ALA A 60 -6.89 0.98 -3.11
C ALA A 60 -5.39 0.72 -3.01
N LEU A 61 -4.78 1.22 -1.94
CA LEU A 61 -3.42 0.86 -1.54
C LEU A 61 -3.44 -0.03 -0.29
N MET A 62 -2.75 -1.15 -0.35
CA MET A 62 -2.36 -1.95 0.80
C MET A 62 -1.10 -1.36 1.41
N LEU A 63 -1.05 -1.27 2.73
CA LEU A 63 0.07 -0.69 3.47
C LEU A 63 0.66 -1.71 4.42
N GLY A 64 1.95 -1.94 4.32
CA GLY A 64 2.68 -2.91 5.14
C GLY A 64 3.93 -2.32 5.79
N ASN A 65 4.11 -2.60 7.08
CA ASN A 65 5.29 -2.22 7.83
C ASN A 65 6.27 -3.41 7.93
N PRO A 66 7.59 -3.17 7.93
CA PRO A 66 8.56 -4.24 8.13
C PRO A 66 8.30 -5.04 9.41
N GLY A 67 8.35 -6.36 9.32
CA GLY A 67 8.10 -7.26 10.44
C GLY A 67 6.62 -7.48 10.78
N ALA A 68 5.69 -6.75 10.18
CA ALA A 68 4.26 -6.95 10.43
C ALA A 68 3.77 -8.22 9.72
N CYS A 69 3.10 -9.08 10.48
CA CYS A 69 2.41 -10.25 9.93
C CYS A 69 1.09 -9.86 9.30
N PHE A 70 0.69 -10.59 8.27
CA PHE A 70 -0.58 -10.40 7.58
C PHE A 70 -1.11 -11.69 6.95
N GLU A 71 -2.40 -11.69 6.63
CA GLU A 71 -3.06 -12.72 5.84
C GLU A 71 -3.88 -12.09 4.72
N CYS A 72 -3.84 -12.68 3.53
CA CYS A 72 -4.72 -12.33 2.42
C CYS A 72 -5.78 -13.43 2.22
N GLY A 73 -7.04 -13.06 2.16
CA GLY A 73 -8.17 -13.97 1.96
C GLY A 73 -9.04 -13.56 0.76
N HIS A 74 -9.56 -14.56 0.03
CA HIS A 74 -10.40 -14.36 -1.16
C HIS A 74 -11.81 -14.93 -0.92
N GLU A 75 -12.54 -14.37 0.05
CA GLU A 75 -13.86 -14.88 0.45
C GLU A 75 -14.95 -14.64 -0.61
N HIS A 76 -14.81 -13.59 -1.42
CA HIS A 76 -15.85 -13.09 -2.32
C HIS A 76 -15.43 -13.03 -3.79
N GLY A 77 -14.27 -13.55 -4.15
CA GLY A 77 -13.76 -13.51 -5.51
C GLY A 77 -12.64 -14.49 -5.77
N VAL A 78 -12.19 -14.56 -7.00
CA VAL A 78 -11.05 -15.38 -7.41
C VAL A 78 -9.99 -14.48 -7.98
N GLY A 79 -8.85 -14.47 -7.29
CA GLY A 79 -7.64 -13.79 -7.73
C GLY A 79 -7.68 -12.27 -7.60
N ASP A 80 -6.49 -11.74 -7.55
CA ASP A 80 -6.21 -10.31 -7.58
C ASP A 80 -4.87 -10.05 -8.28
N ARG A 81 -4.62 -8.79 -8.60
CA ARG A 81 -3.34 -8.32 -9.10
C ARG A 81 -2.98 -7.01 -8.43
N CYS A 82 -1.76 -6.94 -7.95
CA CYS A 82 -1.20 -5.76 -7.30
C CYS A 82 0.11 -5.35 -7.97
N LEU A 83 0.30 -4.05 -8.11
CA LEU A 83 1.60 -3.46 -8.37
C LEU A 83 2.21 -3.13 -7.01
N SER A 84 3.20 -3.90 -6.60
CA SER A 84 3.75 -3.86 -5.24
C SER A 84 5.10 -3.16 -5.20
N PHE A 85 5.20 -2.14 -4.38
CA PHE A 85 6.39 -1.33 -4.15
C PHE A 85 6.97 -1.68 -2.79
N HIS A 86 8.25 -2.02 -2.75
CA HIS A 86 8.97 -2.36 -1.53
C HIS A 86 10.16 -1.43 -1.34
N PHE A 87 10.34 -0.97 -0.11
CA PHE A 87 11.37 0.01 0.23
C PHE A 87 12.14 -0.42 1.45
N ASP A 88 13.47 -0.29 1.40
CA ASP A 88 14.25 -0.36 2.63
C ASP A 88 13.97 0.86 3.53
N PRO A 89 14.27 0.77 4.83
CA PRO A 89 13.97 1.85 5.77
C PRO A 89 14.63 3.18 5.41
N GLY A 90 15.86 3.16 4.86
CA GLY A 90 16.59 4.38 4.49
C GLY A 90 15.93 5.12 3.32
N PHE A 91 15.57 4.39 2.27
CA PHE A 91 14.88 4.97 1.11
C PHE A 91 13.49 5.49 1.50
N PHE A 92 12.76 4.75 2.34
CA PHE A 92 11.45 5.20 2.81
C PHE A 92 11.56 6.46 3.69
N GLU A 93 12.63 6.60 4.49
CA GLU A 93 12.90 7.83 5.25
C GLU A 93 13.05 9.05 4.34
N GLU A 94 13.74 8.92 3.22
CA GLU A 94 13.87 9.99 2.22
C GLU A 94 12.50 10.37 1.62
N ILE A 95 11.65 9.37 1.33
CA ILE A 95 10.27 9.61 0.86
C ILE A 95 9.47 10.40 1.92
N VAL A 96 9.48 9.94 3.17
CA VAL A 96 8.77 10.62 4.27
C VAL A 96 9.27 12.05 4.45
N ALA A 97 10.59 12.27 4.37
CA ALA A 97 11.21 13.60 4.48
C ALA A 97 10.78 14.55 3.35
N SER A 98 10.47 14.01 2.16
CA SER A 98 9.98 14.78 1.01
C SER A 98 8.52 15.26 1.16
N VAL A 99 7.74 14.62 2.04
CA VAL A 99 6.32 14.97 2.25
C VAL A 99 6.19 16.01 3.37
N PRO A 100 5.63 17.19 3.09
CA PRO A 100 5.49 18.25 4.08
C PRO A 100 4.75 17.78 5.34
N ARG A 101 5.35 18.05 6.51
CA ARG A 101 4.83 17.69 7.84
C ARG A 101 4.72 16.18 8.13
N ALA A 102 5.12 15.29 7.23
CA ALA A 102 5.23 13.88 7.54
C ALA A 102 6.41 13.64 8.49
N ARG A 103 6.24 12.72 9.43
CA ARG A 103 7.26 12.39 10.45
C ARG A 103 7.29 10.90 10.77
N ARG A 104 6.26 10.19 10.37
CA ARG A 104 6.03 8.82 10.79
C ARG A 104 6.62 7.86 9.77
N MET A 105 7.46 6.94 10.24
CA MET A 105 8.13 5.94 9.44
C MET A 105 7.34 4.63 9.29
N THR A 106 6.15 4.58 9.89
CA THR A 106 5.27 3.41 9.86
C THR A 106 3.85 3.84 9.52
N PHE A 107 3.16 3.01 8.79
CA PHE A 107 1.73 3.15 8.53
C PHE A 107 0.92 2.76 9.77
N THR A 108 -0.17 3.46 10.03
CA THR A 108 -1.11 3.18 11.13
C THR A 108 -2.42 2.59 10.64
N MET A 109 -2.61 2.55 9.33
CA MET A 109 -3.77 1.97 8.67
C MET A 109 -3.33 0.84 7.74
N PRO A 110 -4.09 -0.27 7.66
CA PRO A 110 -3.73 -1.39 6.77
C PRO A 110 -3.99 -1.06 5.30
N ARG A 111 -4.82 -0.04 5.01
CA ARG A 111 -5.14 0.36 3.65
C ARG A 111 -5.48 1.84 3.54
N LEU A 112 -5.40 2.33 2.30
CA LEU A 112 -6.06 3.55 1.85
C LEU A 112 -7.12 3.21 0.80
N SER A 113 -8.32 3.76 0.97
CA SER A 113 -9.40 3.60 -0.01
C SER A 113 -9.08 4.36 -1.30
N PRO A 114 -9.64 3.93 -2.45
CA PRO A 114 -9.54 4.69 -3.69
C PRO A 114 -9.96 6.15 -3.49
N SER A 115 -9.18 7.07 -4.03
CA SER A 115 -9.45 8.51 -3.91
C SER A 115 -8.91 9.28 -5.10
N GLU A 116 -9.39 10.50 -5.29
CA GLU A 116 -8.91 11.41 -6.35
C GLU A 116 -7.41 11.74 -6.20
N ALA A 117 -6.88 11.66 -4.99
CA ALA A 117 -5.46 11.88 -4.73
C ALA A 117 -4.58 10.69 -5.13
N LEU A 118 -5.11 9.46 -5.07
CA LEU A 118 -4.37 8.23 -5.35
C LEU A 118 -4.49 7.78 -6.81
N LEU A 119 -5.67 7.92 -7.42
CA LEU A 119 -5.93 7.41 -8.77
C LEU A 119 -4.91 7.88 -9.82
N PRO A 120 -4.49 9.15 -9.90
CA PRO A 120 -3.53 9.57 -10.92
C PRO A 120 -2.16 8.92 -10.78
N VAL A 121 -1.67 8.73 -9.55
CA VAL A 121 -0.35 8.12 -9.32
C VAL A 121 -0.38 6.61 -9.55
N ILE A 122 -1.49 5.94 -9.21
CA ILE A 122 -1.69 4.52 -9.48
C ILE A 122 -1.79 4.30 -11.00
N SER A 123 -2.61 5.08 -11.70
CA SER A 123 -2.76 4.95 -13.16
C SER A 123 -1.46 5.23 -13.91
N ALA A 124 -0.66 6.19 -13.46
CA ALA A 124 0.66 6.43 -14.04
C ALA A 124 1.60 5.24 -13.83
N ALA A 125 1.56 4.62 -12.66
CA ALA A 125 2.36 3.43 -12.35
C ALA A 125 1.92 2.20 -13.17
N GLU A 126 0.63 2.03 -13.43
CA GLU A 126 0.09 0.93 -14.23
C GLU A 126 0.51 0.96 -15.70
N VAL A 127 0.79 2.14 -16.24
CA VAL A 127 1.21 2.33 -17.63
C VAL A 127 2.73 2.52 -17.78
N ALA A 128 3.49 2.41 -16.69
CA ALA A 128 4.94 2.44 -16.75
C ALA A 128 5.47 1.20 -17.49
N GLU A 129 6.37 1.41 -18.46
CA GLU A 129 6.91 0.34 -19.31
C GLU A 129 8.45 0.25 -19.24
N ASP A 130 9.10 1.26 -18.66
CA ASP A 130 10.55 1.34 -18.57
C ASP A 130 11.03 1.64 -17.14
N ASP A 131 12.32 1.48 -16.93
CA ASP A 131 12.95 1.67 -15.62
C ASP A 131 12.71 3.08 -15.05
N LEU A 132 12.70 4.10 -15.89
CA LEU A 132 12.46 5.49 -15.46
C LEU A 132 11.02 5.70 -14.99
N GLY A 133 10.05 5.13 -15.70
CA GLY A 133 8.65 5.17 -15.29
C GLY A 133 8.42 4.45 -13.96
N PHE A 134 9.05 3.31 -13.75
CA PHE A 134 8.97 2.59 -12.47
C PHE A 134 9.71 3.31 -11.33
N GLU A 135 10.85 3.95 -11.59
CA GLU A 135 11.53 4.78 -10.61
C GLU A 135 10.67 5.98 -10.19
N GLU A 136 10.06 6.68 -11.13
CA GLU A 136 9.10 7.75 -10.83
C GLU A 136 7.91 7.24 -10.00
N ALA A 137 7.35 6.09 -10.36
CA ALA A 137 6.25 5.46 -9.61
C ALA A 137 6.68 5.08 -8.19
N ALA A 138 7.90 4.55 -8.01
CA ALA A 138 8.46 4.19 -6.71
C ALA A 138 8.67 5.39 -5.77
N LEU A 139 8.77 6.59 -6.32
CA LEU A 139 8.81 7.83 -5.53
C LEU A 139 7.41 8.39 -5.28
N ARG A 140 6.54 8.42 -6.29
CA ARG A 140 5.25 9.11 -6.24
C ARG A 140 4.17 8.34 -5.49
N VAL A 141 4.08 7.03 -5.67
CA VAL A 141 3.04 6.21 -5.04
C VAL A 141 3.17 6.21 -3.52
N PRO A 142 4.35 5.92 -2.91
CA PRO A 142 4.48 5.98 -1.46
C PRO A 142 4.39 7.40 -0.89
N ALA A 143 4.86 8.43 -1.58
CA ALA A 143 4.69 9.82 -1.16
C ALA A 143 3.20 10.22 -1.11
N ALA A 144 2.39 9.80 -2.08
CA ALA A 144 0.94 9.98 -2.08
C ALA A 144 0.29 9.20 -0.92
N ALA A 145 0.72 7.95 -0.67
CA ALA A 145 0.23 7.16 0.46
C ALA A 145 0.48 7.86 1.81
N VAL A 146 1.71 8.32 2.05
CA VAL A 146 2.08 9.07 3.27
C VAL A 146 1.26 10.36 3.41
N THR A 147 1.05 11.08 2.31
CA THR A 147 0.25 12.31 2.31
C THR A 147 -1.20 12.06 2.68
N VAL A 148 -1.83 11.05 2.08
CA VAL A 148 -3.25 10.72 2.30
C VAL A 148 -3.47 10.16 3.72
N GLU A 149 -2.60 9.26 4.17
CA GLU A 149 -2.69 8.71 5.53
C GLU A 149 -2.57 9.80 6.60
N ARG A 150 -1.63 10.72 6.43
CA ARG A 150 -1.45 11.85 7.34
C ARG A 150 -2.72 12.71 7.41
N GLY A 151 -3.30 13.06 6.26
CA GLY A 151 -4.53 13.84 6.18
C GLY A 151 -5.72 13.15 6.87
N ALA A 152 -5.86 11.85 6.71
CA ALA A 152 -6.88 11.05 7.38
C ALA A 152 -6.69 11.06 8.91
N GLY A 153 -5.46 10.92 9.39
CA GLY A 153 -5.14 10.99 10.83
C GLY A 153 -5.40 12.36 11.45
N GLU A 154 -5.19 13.45 10.72
CA GLU A 154 -5.53 14.81 11.17
C GLU A 154 -7.04 15.02 11.27
N ALA A 155 -7.81 14.55 10.30
CA ALA A 155 -9.26 14.63 10.31
C ALA A 155 -9.89 13.91 11.51
N VAL A 156 -9.40 12.71 11.84
CA VAL A 156 -9.86 11.95 13.01
C VAL A 156 -9.58 12.69 14.32
N ARG A 157 -8.39 13.27 14.48
CA ARG A 157 -8.04 14.04 15.70
C ARG A 157 -8.93 15.27 15.85
N ASN A 158 -9.21 16.01 14.80
CA ASN A 158 -10.06 17.19 14.85
C ASN A 158 -11.49 16.86 15.30
N LEU A 159 -12.07 15.77 14.76
CA LEU A 159 -13.40 15.28 15.17
C LEU A 159 -13.45 14.86 16.66
N GLN A 160 -12.35 14.32 17.20
CA GLN A 160 -12.28 13.97 18.63
C GLN A 160 -12.19 15.21 19.53
N HIS A 161 -11.46 16.25 19.10
CA HIS A 161 -11.38 17.50 19.85
C HIS A 161 -12.71 18.26 19.90
N GLU A 162 -13.46 18.29 18.81
CA GLU A 162 -14.80 18.89 18.77
C GLU A 162 -15.80 18.20 19.71
N LYS A 163 -15.70 16.85 19.85
CA LYS A 163 -16.57 16.09 20.77
C LYS A 163 -16.18 16.16 22.23
N SER A 164 -14.97 16.60 22.55
CA SER A 164 -14.46 16.71 23.92
C SER A 164 -14.54 18.14 24.47
N GLY A 165 -14.98 19.09 23.66
CA GLY A 165 -15.10 20.52 24.02
C GLY A 165 -16.51 20.98 24.40
N ASP A 166 -17.48 20.07 24.49
CA ASP A 166 -18.83 20.23 25.11
C ASP A 166 -18.82 19.48 26.47
#